data_3202e4b6c8c8a874cc530a32e545e623
#
_entry.id   3202e4b6c8c8a874cc530a32e545e623
#
_cell.length_a   1.000
_cell.length_b   1.000
_cell.length_c   1.000
_cell.angle_alpha   90.00
_cell.angle_beta   90.00
_cell.angle_gamma   90.00
#
_symmetry.space_group_name_H-M   'P 1'
#
loop_
_entity.id
_entity.type
_entity.pdbx_description
1 polymer ?
#
loop_
_entity_poly.entity_id
_entity_poly.type
_entity_poly.pdbx_seq_one_letter_code
_entity_poly.pdbx_strand_id
1 'polypeptide(L)'
;MKPKTKGIIKILKCHSKETGTKPFTTQIQYKPFSNPEYYEYTNSSVLIRFKSTVFNTKSNIKLFPDSQCQNFPMTDRLFLKFTDDDKIQIFDTRLLLDTIRKLEKNPKTYTKETKKHRFIDFSYNNRCFTNYHDSTSPVFFRVDSYNLKTVLRVFSMLQCDKTTITYNEKHPHRPITLECDLATAIIAPIRYMD
;
A
#
# COMPACT_ATOMS: atom_id res chain seq x y z
N MET A 1 12.19 19.25 5.08
CA MET A 1 12.77 18.80 3.78
C MET A 1 11.63 18.63 2.78
N LYS A 2 11.77 19.01 1.49
CA LYS A 2 10.66 18.86 0.52
C LYS A 2 10.55 17.40 0.04
N PRO A 3 9.35 16.81 -0.02
CA PRO A 3 9.14 15.47 -0.57
C PRO A 3 9.71 15.33 -1.97
N LYS A 4 10.27 14.15 -2.28
CA LYS A 4 10.82 13.86 -3.61
C LYS A 4 9.68 13.47 -4.59
N THR A 5 8.82 14.43 -4.93
CA THR A 5 7.60 14.26 -5.75
C THR A 5 7.84 13.49 -7.05
N LYS A 6 8.92 13.82 -7.79
CA LYS A 6 9.29 13.09 -9.02
C LYS A 6 9.55 11.61 -8.76
N GLY A 7 10.15 11.27 -7.61
CA GLY A 7 10.39 9.89 -7.19
C GLY A 7 9.09 9.14 -6.92
N ILE A 8 8.12 9.78 -6.25
CA ILE A 8 6.79 9.21 -5.99
C ILE A 8 6.09 8.91 -7.31
N ILE A 9 6.03 9.87 -8.22
CA ILE A 9 5.41 9.70 -9.55
C ILE A 9 6.04 8.51 -10.29
N LYS A 10 7.39 8.39 -10.28
CA LYS A 10 8.09 7.26 -10.90
C LYS A 10 7.71 5.92 -10.29
N ILE A 11 7.62 5.83 -8.96
CA ILE A 11 7.21 4.61 -8.26
C ILE A 11 5.79 4.20 -8.67
N LEU A 12 4.84 5.14 -8.62
CA LEU A 12 3.44 4.86 -8.97
C LEU A 12 3.25 4.52 -10.45
N LYS A 13 4.02 5.15 -11.34
CA LYS A 13 4.06 4.80 -12.77
C LYS A 13 4.53 3.36 -13.01
N CYS A 14 5.60 2.92 -12.33
CA CYS A 14 6.06 1.54 -12.41
C CYS A 14 5.01 0.57 -11.85
N HIS A 15 4.43 0.89 -10.70
CA HIS A 15 3.39 0.09 -10.07
C HIS A 15 2.16 -0.09 -10.97
N SER A 16 1.68 0.99 -11.59
CA SER A 16 0.56 0.95 -12.54
C SER A 16 0.85 0.07 -13.75
N LYS A 17 2.09 0.09 -14.30
CA LYS A 17 2.48 -0.78 -15.42
C LYS A 17 2.48 -2.25 -15.07
N GLU A 18 3.02 -2.61 -13.90
CA GLU A 18 3.15 -4.01 -13.49
C GLU A 18 1.83 -4.64 -13.06
N THR A 19 0.92 -3.83 -12.51
CA THR A 19 -0.41 -4.32 -12.07
C THR A 19 -1.49 -4.28 -13.14
N GLY A 20 -1.12 -3.90 -14.36
CA GLY A 20 -2.04 -3.71 -15.49
C GLY A 20 -2.65 -2.31 -15.49
N THR A 21 -2.43 -1.59 -16.59
CA THR A 21 -2.94 -0.23 -16.78
C THR A 21 -4.44 -0.24 -16.99
N LYS A 22 -5.18 0.13 -15.96
CA LYS A 22 -6.60 0.48 -16.08
C LYS A 22 -6.73 1.99 -16.17
N PRO A 23 -7.78 2.57 -16.75
CA PRO A 23 -7.92 4.02 -16.91
C PRO A 23 -7.71 4.82 -15.62
N PHE A 24 -8.24 4.33 -14.49
CA PHE A 24 -8.09 5.00 -13.19
C PHE A 24 -6.69 4.83 -12.56
N THR A 25 -5.87 3.84 -12.99
CA THR A 25 -4.51 3.66 -12.47
C THR A 25 -3.48 4.55 -13.16
N THR A 26 -3.91 5.33 -14.15
CA THR A 26 -3.01 6.14 -14.98
C THR A 26 -2.79 7.55 -14.46
N GLN A 27 -3.38 7.89 -13.32
CA GLN A 27 -3.31 9.24 -12.75
C GLN A 27 -3.26 9.21 -11.21
N ILE A 28 -2.81 10.32 -10.63
CA ILE A 28 -3.06 10.68 -9.24
C ILE A 28 -4.14 11.76 -9.28
N GLN A 29 -5.29 11.47 -8.71
CA GLN A 29 -6.44 12.38 -8.76
C GLN A 29 -6.37 13.39 -7.62
N TYR A 30 -6.59 14.66 -7.93
CA TYR A 30 -6.80 15.73 -6.95
C TYR A 30 -8.28 15.79 -6.54
N LYS A 31 -8.55 15.91 -5.25
CA LYS A 31 -9.88 15.99 -4.63
C LYS A 31 -10.06 17.37 -3.96
N PRO A 32 -10.43 18.41 -4.71
CA PRO A 32 -10.51 19.79 -4.21
C PRO A 32 -11.69 20.04 -3.28
N PHE A 33 -12.76 19.26 -3.40
CA PHE A 33 -13.99 19.45 -2.62
C PHE A 33 -14.02 18.66 -1.31
N SER A 34 -12.93 17.96 -1.00
CA SER A 34 -12.77 17.28 0.27
C SER A 34 -12.23 18.23 1.34
N ASN A 35 -12.61 18.00 2.58
CA ASN A 35 -12.08 18.76 3.71
C ASN A 35 -11.39 17.79 4.70
N PRO A 36 -10.04 17.78 4.76
CA PRO A 36 -9.10 18.57 3.95
C PRO A 36 -8.98 18.08 2.50
N GLU A 37 -8.50 18.96 1.59
CA GLU A 37 -8.12 18.59 0.21
C GLU A 37 -7.03 17.52 0.20
N TYR A 38 -7.07 16.58 -0.74
CA TYR A 38 -6.09 15.50 -0.86
C TYR A 38 -5.88 15.04 -2.31
N TYR A 39 -4.87 14.18 -2.49
CA TYR A 39 -4.62 13.45 -3.73
C TYR A 39 -4.81 11.97 -3.51
N GLU A 40 -5.29 11.26 -4.52
CA GLU A 40 -5.46 9.80 -4.47
C GLU A 40 -4.84 9.08 -5.66
N TYR A 41 -4.25 7.93 -5.38
CA TYR A 41 -3.81 6.94 -6.36
C TYR A 41 -4.38 5.58 -6.00
N THR A 42 -4.86 4.81 -6.98
CA THR A 42 -5.28 3.42 -6.77
C THR A 42 -4.96 2.52 -7.95
N ASN A 43 -4.77 1.23 -7.67
CA ASN A 43 -4.68 0.16 -8.67
C ASN A 43 -5.68 -0.98 -8.41
N SER A 44 -6.76 -0.76 -7.70
CA SER A 44 -7.76 -1.72 -7.20
C SER A 44 -7.34 -2.53 -5.96
N SER A 45 -6.05 -2.81 -5.76
CA SER A 45 -5.54 -3.56 -4.58
C SER A 45 -4.86 -2.64 -3.57
N VAL A 46 -4.44 -1.46 -4.01
CA VAL A 46 -3.84 -0.42 -3.18
C VAL A 46 -4.54 0.89 -3.45
N LEU A 47 -4.85 1.62 -2.40
CA LEU A 47 -5.30 3.00 -2.44
C LEU A 47 -4.33 3.83 -1.59
N ILE A 48 -3.77 4.91 -2.13
CA ILE A 48 -2.91 5.83 -1.40
C ILE A 48 -3.51 7.22 -1.46
N ARG A 49 -3.80 7.78 -0.29
CA ARG A 49 -4.28 9.15 -0.11
C ARG A 49 -3.14 10.00 0.44
N PHE A 50 -2.79 11.07 -0.25
CA PHE A 50 -1.73 12.01 0.11
C PHE A 50 -2.34 13.31 0.61
N LYS A 51 -1.76 13.93 1.63
CA LYS A 51 -2.10 15.31 1.99
C LYS A 51 -1.87 16.25 0.80
N SER A 52 -2.68 17.28 0.65
CA SER A 52 -2.60 18.25 -0.46
C SER A 52 -1.24 18.94 -0.56
N THR A 53 -0.49 19.02 0.55
CA THR A 53 0.84 19.62 0.62
C THR A 53 1.95 18.80 -0.04
N VAL A 54 1.68 17.55 -0.42
CA VAL A 54 2.69 16.66 -1.03
C VAL A 54 3.04 17.08 -2.46
N PHE A 55 2.07 17.57 -3.21
CA PHE A 55 2.26 17.98 -4.61
C PHE A 55 2.06 19.49 -4.78
N ASN A 56 2.94 20.14 -5.57
CA ASN A 56 2.89 21.58 -5.84
C ASN A 56 1.94 21.92 -7.01
N THR A 57 0.77 21.34 -7.04
CA THR A 57 -0.25 21.57 -8.09
C THR A 57 -1.63 21.42 -7.44
N LYS A 58 -2.65 22.01 -8.05
CA LYS A 58 -4.05 21.80 -7.68
C LYS A 58 -4.81 21.14 -8.83
N SER A 59 -4.19 20.15 -9.48
CA SER A 59 -4.77 19.43 -10.61
C SER A 59 -4.38 17.96 -10.57
N ASN A 60 -5.07 17.14 -11.34
CA ASN A 60 -4.72 15.73 -11.53
C ASN A 60 -3.32 15.59 -12.15
N ILE A 61 -2.57 14.59 -11.69
CA ILE A 61 -1.23 14.30 -12.19
C ILE A 61 -1.31 13.06 -13.07
N LYS A 62 -1.12 13.23 -14.37
CA LYS A 62 -1.05 12.10 -15.32
C LYS A 62 0.23 11.32 -15.11
N LEU A 63 0.11 10.00 -14.94
CA LEU A 63 1.27 9.10 -14.87
C LEU A 63 1.77 8.74 -16.27
N PHE A 64 0.89 8.77 -17.28
CA PHE A 64 1.20 8.53 -18.70
C PHE A 64 0.64 9.68 -19.54
N PRO A 65 1.39 10.17 -20.54
CA PRO A 65 0.98 11.34 -21.34
C PRO A 65 -0.37 11.16 -22.06
N ASP A 66 -0.56 9.97 -22.65
CA ASP A 66 -1.73 9.66 -23.50
C ASP A 66 -2.92 9.11 -22.72
N SER A 67 -2.87 9.09 -21.38
CA SER A 67 -3.97 8.57 -20.58
C SER A 67 -5.17 9.52 -20.58
N GLN A 68 -6.35 8.95 -20.86
CA GLN A 68 -7.61 9.64 -20.60
C GLN A 68 -7.88 9.63 -19.10
N CYS A 69 -8.11 10.80 -18.51
CA CYS A 69 -8.52 10.91 -17.13
C CYS A 69 -9.95 10.41 -16.98
N GLN A 70 -10.15 9.32 -16.28
CA GLN A 70 -11.47 8.84 -15.89
C GLN A 70 -11.74 9.12 -14.41
N ASN A 71 -13.01 9.23 -14.07
CA ASN A 71 -13.39 9.42 -12.67
C ASN A 71 -12.95 8.22 -11.82
N PHE A 72 -12.38 8.53 -10.69
CA PHE A 72 -12.05 7.56 -9.67
C PHE A 72 -13.32 6.97 -9.05
N PRO A 73 -13.31 5.69 -8.66
CA PRO A 73 -14.38 5.13 -7.84
C PRO A 73 -14.51 5.92 -6.53
N MET A 74 -15.67 5.85 -5.89
CA MET A 74 -15.89 6.46 -4.57
C MET A 74 -15.07 5.70 -3.53
N THR A 75 -13.99 6.33 -3.06
CA THR A 75 -12.98 5.70 -2.19
C THR A 75 -13.19 6.00 -0.70
N ASP A 76 -14.00 7.00 -0.35
CA ASP A 76 -14.20 7.43 1.05
C ASP A 76 -14.71 6.32 1.96
N ARG A 77 -15.54 5.42 1.43
CA ARG A 77 -16.06 4.26 2.14
C ARG A 77 -15.00 3.20 2.49
N LEU A 78 -13.84 3.25 1.83
CA LEU A 78 -12.75 2.31 2.07
C LEU A 78 -11.91 2.71 3.30
N PHE A 79 -11.90 3.99 3.66
CA PHE A 79 -11.29 4.48 4.90
C PHE A 79 -12.26 4.22 6.05
N LEU A 80 -12.31 2.96 6.46
CA LEU A 80 -13.20 2.49 7.53
C LEU A 80 -12.81 3.14 8.86
N LYS A 81 -13.80 3.41 9.70
CA LYS A 81 -13.55 3.78 11.11
C LYS A 81 -12.90 2.59 11.81
N PHE A 82 -11.91 2.90 12.64
CA PHE A 82 -11.30 1.92 13.53
C PHE A 82 -12.37 1.33 14.49
N THR A 83 -12.20 0.07 14.82
CA THR A 83 -13.02 -0.65 15.79
C THR A 83 -12.15 -1.04 16.97
N ASP A 84 -12.75 -1.42 18.10
CA ASP A 84 -12.02 -1.85 19.31
C ASP A 84 -11.17 -3.11 19.08
N ASP A 85 -11.51 -3.90 18.05
CA ASP A 85 -10.77 -5.10 17.64
C ASP A 85 -9.56 -4.80 16.75
N ASP A 86 -9.37 -3.55 16.32
CA ASP A 86 -8.25 -3.17 15.47
C ASP A 86 -6.98 -3.03 16.31
N LYS A 87 -5.90 -3.57 15.80
CA LYS A 87 -4.57 -3.51 16.40
C LYS A 87 -3.69 -2.55 15.62
N ILE A 88 -2.85 -1.85 16.36
CA ILE A 88 -1.93 -0.86 15.81
C ILE A 88 -0.50 -1.29 16.11
N GLN A 89 0.35 -1.26 15.08
CA GLN A 89 1.79 -1.44 15.21
C GLN A 89 2.55 -0.33 14.50
N ILE A 90 3.63 0.11 15.11
CA ILE A 90 4.47 1.20 14.59
C ILE A 90 5.84 0.62 14.23
N PHE A 91 6.28 0.88 13.02
CA PHE A 91 7.56 0.42 12.48
C PHE A 91 8.40 1.62 12.03
N ASP A 92 9.74 1.47 12.09
CA ASP A 92 10.62 2.31 11.31
C ASP A 92 10.41 2.00 9.82
N THR A 93 10.10 3.03 9.04
CA THR A 93 9.71 2.90 7.61
C THR A 93 10.82 2.29 6.76
N ARG A 94 12.08 2.69 7.01
CA ARG A 94 13.22 2.21 6.22
C ARG A 94 13.58 0.77 6.60
N LEU A 95 13.62 0.48 7.89
CA LEU A 95 13.90 -0.86 8.39
C LEU A 95 12.84 -1.85 7.89
N LEU A 96 11.56 -1.47 7.95
CA LEU A 96 10.48 -2.30 7.43
C LEU A 96 10.62 -2.53 5.92
N LEU A 97 10.90 -1.48 5.13
CA LEU A 97 11.13 -1.61 3.69
C LEU A 97 12.29 -2.55 3.37
N ASP A 98 13.39 -2.47 4.11
CA ASP A 98 14.56 -3.34 3.92
C ASP A 98 14.28 -4.79 4.35
N THR A 99 13.48 -4.99 5.39
CA THR A 99 13.00 -6.31 5.80
C THR A 99 12.17 -6.95 4.68
N ILE A 100 11.19 -6.23 4.13
CA ILE A 100 10.37 -6.72 3.01
C ILE A 100 11.23 -7.08 1.80
N ARG A 101 12.23 -6.25 1.46
CA ARG A 101 13.17 -6.53 0.35
C ARG A 101 14.03 -7.78 0.59
N LYS A 102 14.47 -8.02 1.83
CA LYS A 102 15.23 -9.23 2.20
C LYS A 102 14.36 -10.49 2.09
N LEU A 103 13.11 -10.42 2.55
CA LEU A 103 12.14 -11.50 2.44
C LEU A 103 11.85 -11.86 0.98
N GLU A 104 11.73 -10.89 0.09
CA GLU A 104 11.53 -11.14 -1.35
C GLU A 104 12.74 -11.81 -2.03
N LYS A 105 13.96 -11.57 -1.55
CA LYS A 105 15.19 -12.15 -2.13
C LYS A 105 15.43 -13.60 -1.73
N ASN A 106 14.86 -14.05 -0.60
CA ASN A 106 15.01 -15.41 -0.08
C ASN A 106 13.68 -16.19 -0.14
N PRO A 107 13.23 -16.60 -1.30
CA PRO A 107 11.96 -17.33 -1.44
C PRO A 107 12.16 -18.78 -0.97
N LYS A 108 11.96 -19.06 0.33
CA LYS A 108 12.06 -20.44 0.84
C LYS A 108 10.93 -21.36 0.37
N THR A 109 9.85 -20.83 -0.23
CA THR A 109 8.63 -21.62 -0.48
C THR A 109 7.80 -21.14 -1.68
N TYR A 110 8.40 -20.87 -2.83
CA TYR A 110 7.61 -20.64 -4.03
C TYR A 110 7.52 -21.95 -4.86
N THR A 111 6.30 -22.49 -5.02
CA THR A 111 6.01 -23.46 -6.06
C THR A 111 6.14 -22.78 -7.43
N LYS A 112 6.39 -23.55 -8.49
CA LYS A 112 6.52 -23.02 -9.87
C LYS A 112 5.33 -22.14 -10.32
N GLU A 113 4.14 -22.39 -9.77
CA GLU A 113 2.90 -21.69 -10.07
C GLU A 113 2.79 -20.31 -9.41
N THR A 114 3.42 -20.09 -8.25
CA THR A 114 3.35 -18.85 -7.48
C THR A 114 4.44 -17.82 -7.83
N LYS A 115 5.22 -18.04 -8.90
CA LYS A 115 6.31 -17.12 -9.31
C LYS A 115 5.85 -15.68 -9.60
N LYS A 116 4.55 -15.47 -9.87
CA LYS A 116 3.98 -14.14 -10.15
C LYS A 116 3.50 -13.37 -8.91
N HIS A 117 3.17 -14.06 -7.82
CA HIS A 117 2.60 -13.44 -6.62
C HIS A 117 3.47 -13.76 -5.41
N ARG A 118 4.21 -12.76 -4.95
CA ARG A 118 5.03 -12.85 -3.75
C ARG A 118 4.19 -12.39 -2.58
N PHE A 119 3.79 -13.32 -1.72
CA PHE A 119 3.03 -13.01 -0.54
C PHE A 119 3.94 -12.78 0.67
N ILE A 120 3.50 -11.91 1.54
CA ILE A 120 4.12 -11.68 2.84
C ILE A 120 3.03 -11.80 3.88
N ASP A 121 3.29 -12.64 4.87
CA ASP A 121 2.44 -12.88 5.99
C ASP A 121 2.90 -12.07 7.21
N PHE A 122 1.96 -11.53 7.96
CA PHE A 122 2.21 -10.99 9.27
C PHE A 122 1.75 -12.01 10.32
N SER A 123 2.73 -12.60 11.02
CA SER A 123 2.54 -13.78 11.86
C SER A 123 2.18 -13.45 13.30
N TYR A 124 1.35 -14.30 13.92
CA TYR A 124 0.94 -14.24 15.33
C TYR A 124 2.12 -14.45 16.29
N ASN A 125 2.97 -15.44 16.02
CA ASN A 125 3.93 -15.93 17.01
C ASN A 125 4.98 -14.90 17.39
N ASN A 126 5.43 -14.07 16.45
CA ASN A 126 6.50 -13.10 16.69
C ASN A 126 6.11 -11.65 16.31
N ARG A 127 4.87 -11.40 15.92
CA ARG A 127 4.42 -10.11 15.38
C ARG A 127 5.40 -9.55 14.33
N CYS A 128 5.84 -10.41 13.42
CA CYS A 128 6.80 -10.07 12.38
C CYS A 128 6.33 -10.48 11.00
N PHE A 129 6.90 -9.84 9.99
CA PHE A 129 6.67 -10.20 8.59
C PHE A 129 7.49 -11.42 8.21
N THR A 130 6.87 -12.38 7.54
CA THR A 130 7.50 -13.61 7.05
C THR A 130 7.10 -13.86 5.59
N ASN A 131 7.94 -14.57 4.86
CA ASN A 131 7.61 -15.11 3.54
C ASN A 131 7.38 -16.63 3.58
N TYR A 132 7.30 -17.18 4.77
CA TYR A 132 7.10 -18.60 5.02
C TYR A 132 5.65 -18.83 5.40
N HIS A 133 4.94 -19.58 4.57
CA HIS A 133 3.63 -20.08 4.89
C HIS A 133 3.77 -21.45 5.55
N ASP A 134 3.70 -21.47 6.87
CA ASP A 134 3.39 -22.67 7.61
C ASP A 134 1.87 -22.71 7.79
N SER A 135 1.22 -23.70 7.19
CA SER A 135 -0.24 -23.88 7.29
C SER A 135 -0.74 -24.06 8.73
N THR A 136 0.18 -24.35 9.66
CA THR A 136 -0.12 -24.52 11.09
C THR A 136 0.01 -23.24 11.90
N SER A 137 0.65 -22.20 11.37
CA SER A 137 0.87 -20.94 12.08
C SER A 137 -0.22 -19.91 11.72
N PRO A 138 -0.99 -19.43 12.70
CA PRO A 138 -2.00 -18.41 12.44
C PRO A 138 -1.36 -17.12 11.96
N VAL A 139 -1.98 -16.50 10.96
CA VAL A 139 -1.53 -15.27 10.32
C VAL A 139 -2.56 -14.18 10.55
N PHE A 140 -2.13 -12.99 10.97
CA PHE A 140 -3.03 -11.86 11.15
C PHE A 140 -3.56 -11.33 9.81
N PHE A 141 -2.67 -11.24 8.81
CA PHE A 141 -3.04 -10.88 7.46
C PHE A 141 -1.95 -11.30 6.47
N ARG A 142 -2.36 -11.47 5.22
CA ARG A 142 -1.48 -11.72 4.08
C ARG A 142 -1.64 -10.62 3.05
N VAL A 143 -0.55 -10.11 2.52
CA VAL A 143 -0.56 -9.07 1.48
C VAL A 143 0.39 -9.42 0.34
N ASP A 144 0.10 -8.87 -0.83
CA ASP A 144 1.06 -8.86 -1.93
C ASP A 144 2.27 -8.01 -1.55
N SER A 145 3.47 -8.60 -1.63
CA SER A 145 4.72 -7.94 -1.23
C SER A 145 5.04 -6.74 -2.11
N TYR A 146 4.67 -6.79 -3.39
CA TYR A 146 4.88 -5.69 -4.32
C TYR A 146 4.03 -4.46 -3.96
N ASN A 147 2.77 -4.69 -3.57
CA ASN A 147 1.89 -3.64 -3.09
C ASN A 147 2.42 -3.00 -1.80
N LEU A 148 2.77 -3.83 -0.81
CA LEU A 148 3.34 -3.35 0.46
C LEU A 148 4.64 -2.58 0.23
N LYS A 149 5.56 -3.14 -0.56
CA LYS A 149 6.82 -2.48 -0.92
C LYS A 149 6.59 -1.15 -1.64
N THR A 150 5.61 -1.07 -2.52
CA THR A 150 5.28 0.18 -3.22
C THR A 150 4.86 1.27 -2.24
N VAL A 151 3.96 0.96 -1.30
CA VAL A 151 3.53 1.92 -0.26
C VAL A 151 4.71 2.37 0.59
N LEU A 152 5.53 1.43 1.08
CA LEU A 152 6.70 1.76 1.91
C LEU A 152 7.75 2.60 1.16
N ARG A 153 7.95 2.35 -0.15
CA ARG A 153 8.81 3.19 -0.99
C ARG A 153 8.26 4.60 -1.13
N VAL A 154 6.94 4.74 -1.30
CA VAL A 154 6.28 6.06 -1.32
C VAL A 154 6.49 6.78 0.02
N PHE A 155 6.25 6.12 1.15
CA PHE A 155 6.46 6.70 2.48
C PHE A 155 7.93 7.08 2.73
N SER A 156 8.87 6.28 2.28
CA SER A 156 10.31 6.61 2.31
C SER A 156 10.64 7.85 1.45
N MET A 157 9.99 8.02 0.28
CA MET A 157 10.16 9.24 -0.55
C MET A 157 9.51 10.47 0.08
N LEU A 158 8.44 10.29 0.86
CA LEU A 158 7.85 11.32 1.70
C LEU A 158 8.70 11.68 2.92
N GLN A 159 9.77 10.90 3.18
CA GLN A 159 10.66 11.04 4.33
C GLN A 159 9.96 10.81 5.67
N CYS A 160 8.97 9.92 5.67
CA CYS A 160 8.31 9.49 6.88
C CYS A 160 9.20 8.48 7.62
N ASP A 161 9.60 8.79 8.84
CA ASP A 161 10.46 7.91 9.65
C ASP A 161 9.70 6.70 10.17
N LYS A 162 8.42 6.89 10.49
CA LYS A 162 7.56 5.85 11.06
C LYS A 162 6.39 5.54 10.13
N THR A 163 6.04 4.27 10.10
CA THR A 163 4.81 3.74 9.47
C THR A 163 3.98 3.05 10.53
N THR A 164 2.76 3.51 10.71
CA THR A 164 1.75 2.86 11.53
C THR A 164 0.97 1.88 10.66
N ILE A 165 0.86 0.63 11.10
CA ILE A 165 0.04 -0.40 10.43
C ILE A 165 -1.12 -0.75 11.36
N THR A 166 -2.34 -0.62 10.83
CA THR A 166 -3.57 -1.03 11.52
C THR A 166 -4.19 -2.20 10.79
N TYR A 167 -4.55 -3.24 11.55
CA TYR A 167 -5.15 -4.47 11.06
C TYR A 167 -6.15 -5.02 12.08
N ASN A 168 -7.05 -5.89 11.65
CA ASN A 168 -8.04 -6.51 12.52
C ASN A 168 -7.69 -7.99 12.76
N GLU A 169 -7.47 -8.36 14.03
CA GLU A 169 -7.09 -9.72 14.41
C GLU A 169 -8.22 -10.73 14.18
N LYS A 170 -9.48 -10.33 14.36
CA LYS A 170 -10.64 -11.22 14.20
C LYS A 170 -11.08 -11.35 12.74
N HIS A 171 -10.69 -10.39 11.91
CA HIS A 171 -11.11 -10.32 10.51
C HIS A 171 -9.91 -10.13 9.57
N PRO A 172 -9.08 -11.17 9.35
CA PRO A 172 -7.86 -11.08 8.54
C PRO A 172 -8.10 -10.71 7.07
N HIS A 173 -9.35 -10.73 6.63
CA HIS A 173 -9.75 -10.34 5.27
C HIS A 173 -10.11 -8.86 5.14
N ARG A 174 -10.13 -8.11 6.24
CA ARG A 174 -10.30 -6.67 6.18
C ARG A 174 -9.05 -6.00 5.58
N PRO A 175 -9.22 -4.91 4.83
CA PRO A 175 -8.10 -4.13 4.35
C PRO A 175 -7.22 -3.68 5.52
N ILE A 176 -5.90 -3.73 5.32
CA ILE A 176 -4.95 -3.14 6.26
C ILE A 176 -4.72 -1.68 5.90
N THR A 177 -4.55 -0.86 6.92
CA THR A 177 -4.23 0.56 6.75
C THR A 177 -2.80 0.82 7.16
N LEU A 178 -2.05 1.54 6.32
CA LEU A 178 -0.72 2.05 6.60
C LEU A 178 -0.78 3.58 6.65
N GLU A 179 -0.21 4.17 7.67
CA GLU A 179 -0.24 5.62 7.85
C GLU A 179 1.14 6.18 8.14
N CYS A 180 1.40 7.36 7.60
CA CYS A 180 2.49 8.24 7.97
C CYS A 180 2.00 9.70 7.97
N ASP A 181 2.84 10.63 8.39
CA ASP A 181 2.45 12.04 8.56
C ASP A 181 1.86 12.69 7.30
N LEU A 182 2.24 12.22 6.11
CA LEU A 182 1.89 12.85 4.83
C LEU A 182 0.97 12.00 3.93
N ALA A 183 0.72 10.73 4.31
CA ALA A 183 -0.13 9.86 3.52
C ALA A 183 -0.73 8.71 4.34
N THR A 184 -1.91 8.27 3.90
CA THR A 184 -2.57 7.05 4.36
C THR A 184 -2.72 6.11 3.17
N ALA A 185 -2.43 4.84 3.36
CA ALA A 185 -2.61 3.82 2.33
C ALA A 185 -3.47 2.67 2.86
N ILE A 186 -4.29 2.12 1.98
CA ILE A 186 -5.07 0.92 2.22
C ILE A 186 -4.58 -0.16 1.26
N ILE A 187 -4.31 -1.36 1.78
CA ILE A 187 -3.93 -2.53 0.98
C ILE A 187 -4.99 -3.60 1.20
N ALA A 188 -5.54 -4.12 0.11
CA ALA A 188 -6.43 -5.27 0.16
C ALA A 188 -5.63 -6.52 0.55
N PRO A 189 -6.04 -7.28 1.56
CA PRO A 189 -5.40 -8.53 1.91
C PRO A 189 -5.74 -9.59 0.87
N ILE A 190 -4.88 -10.59 0.78
CA ILE A 190 -5.08 -11.74 -0.09
C ILE A 190 -5.89 -12.77 0.70
N ARG A 191 -7.00 -13.22 0.12
CA ARG A 191 -7.81 -14.27 0.71
C ARG A 191 -7.11 -15.62 0.53
N TYR A 192 -7.11 -16.42 1.58
CA TYR A 192 -6.83 -17.84 1.43
C TYR A 192 -7.97 -18.44 0.60
N MET A 193 -7.65 -19.13 -0.47
CA MET A 193 -8.54 -20.12 -1.05
C MET A 193 -8.20 -21.41 -0.30
N ASP A 194 -9.08 -21.79 0.59
CA ASP A 194 -9.06 -23.14 1.22
C ASP A 194 -9.31 -24.20 0.15
#